data_34e66f9d607075cc909be334cfda9069
#
_entry.id   34e66f9d607075cc909be334cfda9069
#
_cell.length_a   1.000
_cell.length_b   1.000
_cell.length_c   1.000
_cell.angle_alpha   90.00
_cell.angle_beta   90.00
_cell.angle_gamma   90.00
#
_symmetry.space_group_name_H-M   'P 1'
#
loop_
_entity.id
_entity.type
_entity.pdbx_description
1 polymer ?
#
loop_
_entity_poly.entity_id
_entity_poly.type
_entity_poly.pdbx_seq_one_letter_code
_entity_poly.pdbx_strand_id
1 'polypeptide(L)'
;MKSTAKATEKRSRTVVVLAIAVALMLLGSIFAQMFNTSFYKVKVSRISFDTDSGTLSGLLYMPKGVDASNPHPTIVTTHGYLNSAEMQDETAIEMSRRGYVVLALDMYDHGHSHGNADNTGGFFNFWPTSLWDAAQYMYSQDYVAKDAQGNGQIAVSGHSMGGFSSEMAIYLDEQNYAAAGYRIIKAGLSMGADYSWTSYLGLDEEAAVATFGGRTIGKICGQYDEFFFAADEPPTKSGTVYHKDYVATTAGKTLLEQEAPQAD
;
A
#
# COMPACT_ATOMS: atom_id res chain seq x y z
N MET A 1 -38.15 -22.90 48.16
CA MET A 1 -38.17 -23.62 46.86
C MET A 1 -38.42 -22.71 45.63
N LYS A 2 -39.31 -21.68 45.67
CA LYS A 2 -39.55 -20.78 44.49
C LYS A 2 -38.36 -19.90 44.13
N SER A 3 -37.46 -19.53 45.07
CA SER A 3 -36.29 -18.66 44.81
C SER A 3 -35.15 -19.39 44.01
N THR A 4 -34.89 -20.63 44.35
CA THR A 4 -33.84 -21.45 43.68
C THR A 4 -34.21 -21.82 42.23
N ALA A 5 -35.49 -22.13 41.97
CA ALA A 5 -35.98 -22.42 40.62
C ALA A 5 -35.87 -21.18 39.70
N LYS A 6 -36.21 -19.99 40.20
CA LYS A 6 -36.11 -18.73 39.43
C LYS A 6 -34.65 -18.36 39.10
N ALA A 7 -33.71 -18.60 40.04
CA ALA A 7 -32.27 -18.39 39.81
C ALA A 7 -31.70 -19.36 38.79
N THR A 8 -32.12 -20.62 38.83
CA THR A 8 -31.71 -21.66 37.88
C THR A 8 -32.21 -21.36 36.44
N GLU A 9 -33.47 -20.94 36.33
CA GLU A 9 -34.06 -20.53 35.04
C GLU A 9 -33.35 -19.31 34.44
N LYS A 10 -33.05 -18.28 35.25
CA LYS A 10 -32.28 -17.10 34.81
C LYS A 10 -30.89 -17.46 34.35
N ARG A 11 -30.18 -18.34 35.06
CA ARG A 11 -28.87 -18.84 34.71
C ARG A 11 -28.89 -19.64 33.38
N SER A 12 -29.92 -20.48 33.19
CA SER A 12 -30.09 -21.23 31.93
C SER A 12 -30.30 -20.31 30.73
N ARG A 13 -31.15 -19.27 30.87
CA ARG A 13 -31.39 -18.27 29.82
C ARG A 13 -30.10 -17.50 29.47
N THR A 14 -29.31 -17.10 30.45
CA THR A 14 -28.02 -16.40 30.23
C THR A 14 -27.06 -17.27 29.48
N VAL A 15 -26.94 -18.56 29.80
CA VAL A 15 -26.08 -19.51 29.09
C VAL A 15 -26.52 -19.69 27.63
N VAL A 16 -27.83 -19.80 27.39
CA VAL A 16 -28.36 -19.91 26.02
C VAL A 16 -28.07 -18.64 25.21
N VAL A 17 -28.30 -17.46 25.78
CA VAL A 17 -27.99 -16.19 25.09
C VAL A 17 -26.50 -16.09 24.77
N LEU A 18 -25.63 -16.44 25.71
CA LEU A 18 -24.18 -16.47 25.49
C LEU A 18 -23.78 -17.43 24.37
N ALA A 19 -24.35 -18.64 24.38
CA ALA A 19 -24.08 -19.64 23.34
C ALA A 19 -24.52 -19.17 21.96
N ILE A 20 -25.68 -18.51 21.85
CA ILE A 20 -26.15 -17.91 20.60
C ILE A 20 -25.22 -16.78 20.16
N ALA A 21 -24.81 -15.90 21.06
CA ALA A 21 -23.88 -14.81 20.75
C ALA A 21 -22.54 -15.34 20.22
N VAL A 22 -21.97 -16.34 20.88
CA VAL A 22 -20.73 -17.00 20.42
C VAL A 22 -20.92 -17.67 19.06
N ALA A 23 -22.04 -18.36 18.86
CA ALA A 23 -22.34 -18.97 17.55
C ALA A 23 -22.45 -17.93 16.43
N LEU A 24 -23.10 -16.81 16.68
CA LEU A 24 -23.23 -15.71 15.72
C LEU A 24 -21.87 -15.06 15.42
N MET A 25 -21.01 -14.88 16.43
CA MET A 25 -19.63 -14.38 16.20
C MET A 25 -18.81 -15.33 15.33
N LEU A 26 -18.88 -16.65 15.60
CA LEU A 26 -18.17 -17.65 14.81
C LEU A 26 -18.67 -17.70 13.35
N LEU A 27 -19.99 -17.68 13.16
CA LEU A 27 -20.59 -17.63 11.82
C LEU A 27 -20.20 -16.34 11.09
N GLY A 28 -20.26 -15.19 11.78
CA GLY A 28 -19.84 -13.91 11.22
C GLY A 28 -18.38 -13.92 10.78
N SER A 29 -17.49 -14.49 11.60
CA SER A 29 -16.06 -14.64 11.26
C SER A 29 -15.83 -15.52 10.04
N ILE A 30 -16.57 -16.64 9.92
CA ILE A 30 -16.50 -17.53 8.75
C ILE A 30 -16.96 -16.79 7.49
N PHE A 31 -18.08 -16.08 7.55
CA PHE A 31 -18.56 -15.30 6.41
C PHE A 31 -17.59 -14.18 6.04
N ALA A 32 -17.06 -13.44 7.02
CA ALA A 32 -16.05 -12.41 6.77
C ALA A 32 -14.84 -12.99 6.03
N GLN A 33 -14.31 -14.12 6.52
CA GLN A 33 -13.19 -14.82 5.88
C GLN A 33 -13.53 -15.26 4.45
N MET A 34 -14.73 -15.80 4.23
CA MET A 34 -15.17 -16.20 2.88
C MET A 34 -15.21 -15.00 1.92
N PHE A 35 -15.76 -13.88 2.36
CA PHE A 35 -15.84 -12.67 1.51
C PHE A 35 -14.47 -12.06 1.28
N ASN A 36 -13.64 -11.91 2.30
CA ASN A 36 -12.30 -11.33 2.18
C ASN A 36 -11.37 -12.14 1.29
N THR A 37 -11.53 -13.46 1.28
CA THR A 37 -10.75 -14.36 0.43
C THR A 37 -11.43 -14.71 -0.91
N SER A 38 -12.49 -14.01 -1.27
CA SER A 38 -13.26 -14.30 -2.49
C SER A 38 -13.70 -15.76 -2.58
N PHE A 39 -14.31 -16.27 -1.50
CA PHE A 39 -14.68 -17.69 -1.36
C PHE A 39 -13.49 -18.64 -1.50
N TYR A 40 -12.39 -18.30 -0.80
CA TYR A 40 -11.12 -19.04 -0.79
C TYR A 40 -10.43 -19.16 -2.17
N LYS A 41 -10.75 -18.23 -3.09
CA LYS A 41 -10.01 -18.09 -4.35
C LYS A 41 -8.73 -17.30 -4.20
N VAL A 42 -8.59 -16.55 -3.10
CA VAL A 42 -7.39 -15.80 -2.70
C VAL A 42 -6.91 -16.36 -1.37
N LYS A 43 -5.63 -16.72 -1.29
CA LYS A 43 -4.96 -17.06 -0.04
C LYS A 43 -4.36 -15.79 0.54
N VAL A 44 -4.68 -15.50 1.79
CA VAL A 44 -4.06 -14.39 2.53
C VAL A 44 -3.12 -14.97 3.58
N SER A 45 -1.89 -14.48 3.64
CA SER A 45 -0.90 -14.91 4.62
C SER A 45 0.02 -13.75 4.98
N ARG A 46 0.39 -13.64 6.26
CA ARG A 46 1.45 -12.72 6.66
C ARG A 46 2.79 -13.30 6.25
N ILE A 47 3.61 -12.46 5.65
CA ILE A 47 5.00 -12.76 5.32
C ILE A 47 5.92 -11.76 6.02
N SER A 48 7.18 -12.13 6.19
CA SER A 48 8.25 -11.25 6.62
C SER A 48 9.51 -11.58 5.84
N PHE A 49 10.31 -10.59 5.55
CA PHE A 49 11.55 -10.73 4.79
C PHE A 49 12.56 -9.65 5.21
N ASP A 50 13.83 -10.00 5.16
CA ASP A 50 14.91 -9.10 5.51
C ASP A 50 15.33 -8.26 4.29
N THR A 51 15.75 -7.04 4.58
CA THR A 51 16.29 -6.06 3.65
C THR A 51 17.56 -5.44 4.25
N ASP A 52 18.29 -4.66 3.48
CA ASP A 52 19.45 -3.93 4.00
C ASP A 52 19.06 -2.90 5.09
N SER A 53 17.82 -2.41 5.08
CA SER A 53 17.31 -1.41 6.02
C SER A 53 16.60 -1.99 7.24
N GLY A 54 16.33 -3.30 7.27
CA GLY A 54 15.62 -3.97 8.36
C GLY A 54 14.78 -5.14 7.91
N THR A 55 13.77 -5.51 8.71
CA THR A 55 12.81 -6.56 8.37
C THR A 55 11.47 -5.93 8.03
N LEU A 56 10.99 -6.20 6.83
CA LEU A 56 9.64 -5.82 6.39
C LEU A 56 8.67 -6.98 6.58
N SER A 57 7.42 -6.65 6.87
CA SER A 57 6.31 -7.58 7.00
C SER A 57 5.09 -7.05 6.26
N GLY A 58 4.20 -7.94 5.85
CA GLY A 58 2.96 -7.54 5.20
C GLY A 58 2.00 -8.70 5.00
N LEU A 59 0.82 -8.37 4.51
CA LEU A 59 -0.22 -9.33 4.14
C LEU A 59 -0.12 -9.62 2.63
N LEU A 60 0.24 -10.84 2.29
CA LEU A 60 0.31 -11.31 0.91
C LEU A 60 -1.02 -11.95 0.51
N TYR A 61 -1.67 -11.35 -0.47
CA TYR A 61 -2.89 -11.84 -1.12
C TYR A 61 -2.52 -12.55 -2.41
N MET A 62 -2.60 -13.86 -2.40
CA MET A 62 -2.20 -14.73 -3.51
C MET A 62 -3.42 -15.35 -4.18
N PRO A 63 -3.76 -14.97 -5.42
CA PRO A 63 -4.83 -15.63 -6.17
C PRO A 63 -4.52 -17.12 -6.41
N LYS A 64 -5.56 -17.95 -6.41
CA LYS A 64 -5.40 -19.39 -6.64
C LYS A 64 -4.85 -19.66 -8.04
N GLY A 65 -3.83 -20.52 -8.12
CA GLY A 65 -3.20 -20.93 -9.36
C GLY A 65 -2.04 -20.03 -9.81
N VAL A 66 -1.67 -19.05 -8.99
CA VAL A 66 -0.45 -18.27 -9.18
C VAL A 66 0.74 -19.05 -8.62
N ASP A 67 1.72 -19.29 -9.46
CA ASP A 67 2.99 -19.95 -9.11
C ASP A 67 4.07 -19.61 -10.17
N ALA A 68 5.24 -20.22 -10.07
CA ALA A 68 6.35 -20.02 -11.00
C ALA A 68 6.03 -20.38 -12.46
N SER A 69 5.07 -21.26 -12.70
CA SER A 69 4.62 -21.63 -14.04
C SER A 69 3.53 -20.72 -14.60
N ASN A 70 2.89 -19.95 -13.72
CA ASN A 70 1.83 -19.01 -14.04
C ASN A 70 2.01 -17.73 -13.21
N PRO A 71 3.06 -16.93 -13.49
CA PRO A 71 3.36 -15.70 -12.77
C PRO A 71 2.35 -14.60 -13.11
N HIS A 72 2.01 -13.79 -12.12
CA HIS A 72 1.02 -12.72 -12.25
C HIS A 72 1.60 -11.34 -11.99
N PRO A 73 1.00 -10.27 -12.56
CA PRO A 73 1.36 -8.91 -12.20
C PRO A 73 1.04 -8.66 -10.72
N THR A 74 1.85 -7.81 -10.11
CA THR A 74 1.88 -7.63 -8.66
C THR A 74 1.63 -6.18 -8.29
N ILE A 75 0.99 -5.95 -7.16
CA ILE A 75 0.83 -4.63 -6.53
C ILE A 75 1.46 -4.69 -5.15
N VAL A 76 2.34 -3.73 -4.85
CA VAL A 76 2.81 -3.48 -3.48
C VAL A 76 2.16 -2.18 -3.01
N THR A 77 1.39 -2.25 -1.94
CA THR A 77 0.65 -1.10 -1.41
C THR A 77 0.95 -0.89 0.06
N THR A 78 0.93 0.36 0.52
CA THR A 78 1.22 0.66 1.92
C THR A 78 0.38 1.82 2.47
N HIS A 79 0.38 1.92 3.78
CA HIS A 79 -0.46 2.79 4.59
C HIS A 79 0.18 4.17 4.86
N GLY A 80 -0.56 5.03 5.55
CA GLY A 80 -0.08 6.30 6.09
C GLY A 80 0.50 6.17 7.51
N TYR A 81 0.85 7.32 8.09
CA TYR A 81 1.44 7.42 9.41
C TYR A 81 0.59 6.75 10.50
N LEU A 82 1.24 6.04 11.43
CA LEU A 82 0.63 5.31 12.55
C LEU A 82 -0.44 4.27 12.17
N ASN A 83 -0.37 3.74 10.96
CA ASN A 83 -1.25 2.68 10.48
C ASN A 83 -0.47 1.37 10.25
N SER A 84 -1.12 0.40 9.65
CA SER A 84 -0.57 -0.91 9.34
C SER A 84 -1.11 -1.44 8.01
N ALA A 85 -0.60 -2.59 7.57
CA ALA A 85 -0.97 -3.25 6.32
C ALA A 85 -2.49 -3.45 6.15
N GLU A 86 -3.22 -3.64 7.24
CA GLU A 86 -4.67 -3.84 7.24
C GLU A 86 -5.45 -2.64 6.69
N MET A 87 -4.88 -1.43 6.72
CA MET A 87 -5.48 -0.24 6.09
C MET A 87 -5.56 -0.34 4.56
N GLN A 88 -4.86 -1.29 3.97
CA GLN A 88 -4.87 -1.54 2.52
C GLN A 88 -5.78 -2.72 2.11
N ASP A 89 -6.53 -3.29 3.04
CA ASP A 89 -7.37 -4.48 2.81
C ASP A 89 -8.34 -4.30 1.65
N GLU A 90 -9.01 -3.15 1.54
CA GLU A 90 -9.97 -2.90 0.47
C GLU A 90 -9.29 -3.00 -0.91
N THR A 91 -8.17 -2.32 -1.09
CA THR A 91 -7.38 -2.38 -2.32
C THR A 91 -6.86 -3.79 -2.56
N ALA A 92 -6.32 -4.44 -1.52
CA ALA A 92 -5.72 -5.77 -1.64
C ALA A 92 -6.76 -6.85 -2.00
N ILE A 93 -7.92 -6.83 -1.35
CA ILE A 93 -9.03 -7.75 -1.63
C ILE A 93 -9.52 -7.55 -3.07
N GLU A 94 -9.77 -6.31 -3.47
CA GLU A 94 -10.38 -6.02 -4.76
C GLU A 94 -9.41 -6.31 -5.93
N MET A 95 -8.14 -5.98 -5.78
CA MET A 95 -7.15 -6.22 -6.84
C MET A 95 -6.76 -7.70 -6.92
N SER A 96 -6.69 -8.41 -5.79
CA SER A 96 -6.43 -9.85 -5.82
C SER A 96 -7.58 -10.65 -6.46
N ARG A 97 -8.83 -10.20 -6.31
CA ARG A 97 -9.98 -10.75 -7.04
C ARG A 97 -9.86 -10.61 -8.55
N ARG A 98 -9.17 -9.57 -9.01
CA ARG A 98 -8.88 -9.32 -10.43
C ARG A 98 -7.64 -10.06 -10.94
N GLY A 99 -7.01 -10.88 -10.10
CA GLY A 99 -5.89 -11.73 -10.49
C GLY A 99 -4.51 -11.14 -10.21
N TYR A 100 -4.41 -10.00 -9.55
CA TYR A 100 -3.12 -9.47 -9.12
C TYR A 100 -2.64 -10.19 -7.85
N VAL A 101 -1.35 -10.45 -7.75
CA VAL A 101 -0.71 -10.69 -6.46
C VAL A 101 -0.63 -9.35 -5.74
N VAL A 102 -1.04 -9.28 -4.48
CA VAL A 102 -0.98 -8.02 -3.73
C VAL A 102 -0.23 -8.22 -2.43
N LEU A 103 0.76 -7.38 -2.18
CA LEU A 103 1.42 -7.25 -0.89
C LEU A 103 0.97 -5.94 -0.24
N ALA A 104 0.13 -6.04 0.79
CA ALA A 104 -0.17 -4.94 1.69
C ALA A 104 0.92 -4.89 2.75
N LEU A 105 1.75 -3.84 2.72
CA LEU A 105 3.00 -3.74 3.46
C LEU A 105 2.83 -2.93 4.74
N ASP A 106 3.41 -3.40 5.83
CA ASP A 106 3.78 -2.56 6.98
C ASP A 106 5.09 -1.82 6.63
N MET A 107 5.11 -0.48 6.69
CA MET A 107 6.36 0.26 6.53
C MET A 107 7.32 -0.01 7.69
N TYR A 108 8.60 0.32 7.54
CA TYR A 108 9.55 0.25 8.65
C TYR A 108 9.02 0.96 9.90
N ASP A 109 9.19 0.32 11.04
CA ASP A 109 8.74 0.74 12.38
C ASP A 109 7.22 0.94 12.52
N HIS A 110 6.46 0.31 11.61
CA HIS A 110 5.00 0.21 11.69
C HIS A 110 4.58 -1.25 11.67
N GLY A 111 3.43 -1.55 12.29
CA GLY A 111 2.85 -2.89 12.33
C GLY A 111 3.84 -3.95 12.82
N HIS A 112 4.24 -4.87 11.96
CA HIS A 112 5.17 -5.96 12.25
C HIS A 112 6.55 -5.77 11.60
N SER A 113 6.82 -4.61 11.01
CA SER A 113 8.09 -4.27 10.39
C SER A 113 8.99 -3.52 11.36
N HIS A 114 10.31 -3.69 11.22
CA HIS A 114 11.29 -2.96 12.04
C HIS A 114 12.46 -2.50 11.17
N GLY A 115 12.88 -1.25 11.39
CA GLY A 115 14.16 -0.76 10.88
C GLY A 115 15.35 -1.36 11.64
N ASN A 116 16.53 -1.37 11.01
CA ASN A 116 17.78 -1.73 11.69
C ASN A 116 18.11 -0.70 12.77
N ALA A 117 18.66 -1.16 13.91
CA ALA A 117 19.07 -0.31 15.02
C ALA A 117 20.10 0.77 14.63
N ASP A 118 20.85 0.54 13.56
CA ASP A 118 21.85 1.46 13.02
C ASP A 118 21.23 2.55 12.13
N ASN A 119 19.96 2.44 11.75
CA ASN A 119 19.21 3.47 11.06
C ASN A 119 18.81 4.60 12.01
N THR A 120 19.79 5.21 12.65
CA THR A 120 19.60 6.26 13.65
C THR A 120 19.33 7.64 13.07
N GLY A 121 19.21 7.76 11.77
CA GLY A 121 19.03 9.02 11.04
C GLY A 121 17.68 9.72 11.24
N GLY A 122 16.85 9.23 12.16
CA GLY A 122 15.55 9.77 12.47
C GLY A 122 14.42 9.19 11.62
N PHE A 123 13.20 9.40 12.08
CA PHE A 123 11.97 8.84 11.54
C PHE A 123 11.80 9.00 10.01
N PHE A 124 12.36 10.04 9.40
CA PHE A 124 12.17 10.34 7.98
C PHE A 124 13.25 9.74 7.05
N ASN A 125 14.26 9.04 7.56
CA ASN A 125 15.41 8.67 6.73
C ASN A 125 15.29 7.28 6.09
N PHE A 126 14.42 6.41 6.56
CA PHE A 126 14.34 5.02 6.07
C PHE A 126 12.95 4.55 5.67
N TRP A 127 11.87 4.98 6.32
CA TRP A 127 10.53 4.55 5.94
C TRP A 127 10.16 4.87 4.48
N PRO A 128 10.67 5.97 3.84
CA PRO A 128 10.33 6.23 2.44
C PRO A 128 10.79 5.15 1.48
N THR A 129 11.81 4.36 1.83
CA THR A 129 12.32 3.27 0.98
C THR A 129 11.52 1.98 1.12
N SER A 130 10.58 1.89 2.05
CA SER A 130 9.84 0.65 2.34
C SER A 130 9.23 -0.01 1.10
N LEU A 131 8.57 0.78 0.23
CA LEU A 131 7.98 0.23 -1.00
C LEU A 131 9.03 -0.18 -2.03
N TRP A 132 10.16 0.52 -2.10
CA TRP A 132 11.26 0.13 -2.96
C TRP A 132 11.85 -1.22 -2.55
N ASP A 133 12.17 -1.37 -1.26
CA ASP A 133 12.74 -2.61 -0.74
C ASP A 133 11.76 -3.78 -0.89
N ALA A 134 10.47 -3.54 -0.65
CA ALA A 134 9.43 -4.53 -0.89
C ALA A 134 9.23 -4.87 -2.36
N ALA A 135 9.33 -3.90 -3.27
CA ALA A 135 9.26 -4.15 -4.71
C ALA A 135 10.43 -5.00 -5.20
N GLN A 136 11.65 -4.76 -4.70
CA GLN A 136 12.82 -5.60 -4.98
C GLN A 136 12.61 -7.04 -4.50
N TYR A 137 12.11 -7.21 -3.26
CA TYR A 137 11.78 -8.54 -2.74
C TYR A 137 10.73 -9.24 -3.61
N MET A 138 9.63 -8.54 -3.96
CA MET A 138 8.60 -9.13 -4.81
C MET A 138 9.13 -9.48 -6.20
N TYR A 139 9.96 -8.62 -6.79
CA TYR A 139 10.59 -8.90 -8.08
C TYR A 139 11.47 -10.15 -8.05
N SER A 140 12.09 -10.48 -6.94
CA SER A 140 12.88 -11.71 -6.79
C SER A 140 12.05 -12.99 -6.77
N GLN A 141 10.72 -12.88 -6.57
CA GLN A 141 9.85 -14.04 -6.51
C GLN A 141 9.53 -14.58 -7.91
N ASP A 142 9.51 -15.87 -8.06
CA ASP A 142 9.26 -16.57 -9.34
C ASP A 142 7.79 -16.49 -9.80
N TYR A 143 6.86 -16.25 -8.88
CA TYR A 143 5.44 -16.04 -9.17
C TYR A 143 5.08 -14.61 -9.59
N VAL A 144 6.05 -13.69 -9.62
CA VAL A 144 5.85 -12.30 -10.08
C VAL A 144 6.18 -12.20 -11.57
N ALA A 145 5.22 -11.71 -12.35
CA ALA A 145 5.36 -11.59 -13.79
C ALA A 145 6.44 -10.57 -14.19
N LYS A 146 7.19 -10.92 -15.23
CA LYS A 146 8.18 -10.06 -15.89
C LYS A 146 7.91 -10.07 -17.39
N ASP A 147 8.25 -8.99 -18.07
CA ASP A 147 8.19 -8.98 -19.54
C ASP A 147 9.41 -9.69 -20.19
N ALA A 148 9.40 -9.74 -21.51
CA ALA A 148 10.48 -10.40 -22.27
C ALA A 148 11.84 -9.71 -22.13
N GLN A 149 11.88 -8.46 -21.67
CA GLN A 149 13.08 -7.67 -21.40
C GLN A 149 13.54 -7.80 -19.95
N GLY A 150 12.81 -8.55 -19.12
CA GLY A 150 13.10 -8.71 -17.70
C GLY A 150 12.50 -7.61 -16.81
N ASN A 151 11.73 -6.68 -17.37
CA ASN A 151 11.09 -5.66 -16.53
C ASN A 151 9.96 -6.27 -15.68
N GLY A 152 9.88 -5.87 -14.44
CA GLY A 152 8.83 -6.31 -13.52
C GLY A 152 7.46 -5.77 -13.91
N GLN A 153 6.43 -6.60 -13.74
CA GLN A 153 5.06 -6.17 -13.87
C GLN A 153 4.52 -5.82 -12.47
N ILE A 154 5.21 -4.89 -11.79
CA ILE A 154 4.91 -4.46 -10.43
C ILE A 154 4.38 -3.03 -10.46
N ALA A 155 3.26 -2.79 -9.78
CA ALA A 155 2.79 -1.46 -9.44
C ALA A 155 3.00 -1.19 -7.95
N VAL A 156 3.25 0.08 -7.60
CA VAL A 156 3.34 0.53 -6.22
C VAL A 156 2.22 1.52 -5.93
N SER A 157 1.67 1.49 -4.72
CA SER A 157 0.67 2.47 -4.32
C SER A 157 0.70 2.72 -2.81
N GLY A 158 0.16 3.86 -2.40
CA GLY A 158 0.05 4.14 -0.97
C GLY A 158 -0.63 5.46 -0.69
N HIS A 159 -1.05 5.63 0.56
CA HIS A 159 -1.72 6.82 1.06
C HIS A 159 -0.81 7.61 2.00
N SER A 160 -0.79 8.93 1.90
CA SER A 160 -0.02 9.83 2.77
C SER A 160 1.48 9.46 2.74
N MET A 161 2.08 9.03 3.84
CA MET A 161 3.44 8.50 3.86
C MET A 161 3.66 7.40 2.81
N GLY A 162 2.67 6.54 2.58
CA GLY A 162 2.71 5.53 1.53
C GLY A 162 2.70 6.13 0.13
N GLY A 163 2.06 7.27 -0.07
CA GLY A 163 2.12 8.04 -1.30
C GLY A 163 3.54 8.53 -1.59
N PHE A 164 4.19 9.13 -0.58
CA PHE A 164 5.62 9.51 -0.67
C PHE A 164 6.50 8.30 -0.99
N SER A 165 6.31 7.19 -0.29
CA SER A 165 7.07 5.96 -0.53
C SER A 165 6.87 5.41 -1.94
N SER A 166 5.67 5.58 -2.51
CA SER A 166 5.37 5.16 -3.89
C SER A 166 6.18 5.96 -4.92
N GLU A 167 6.25 7.26 -4.75
CA GLU A 167 7.01 8.15 -5.62
C GLU A 167 8.52 7.91 -5.47
N MET A 168 8.97 7.78 -4.23
CA MET A 168 10.35 7.44 -3.91
C MET A 168 10.77 6.11 -4.55
N ALA A 169 9.92 5.08 -4.47
CA ALA A 169 10.22 3.78 -5.05
C ALA A 169 10.41 3.85 -6.57
N ILE A 170 9.60 4.65 -7.27
CA ILE A 170 9.74 4.86 -8.71
C ILE A 170 11.04 5.61 -9.05
N TYR A 171 11.39 6.62 -8.26
CA TYR A 171 12.65 7.35 -8.42
C TYR A 171 13.85 6.42 -8.24
N LEU A 172 13.87 5.62 -7.16
CA LEU A 172 14.95 4.69 -6.88
C LEU A 172 15.07 3.58 -7.94
N ASP A 173 13.94 3.09 -8.46
CA ASP A 173 13.94 2.15 -9.57
C ASP A 173 14.54 2.73 -10.87
N GLU A 174 14.33 4.01 -11.13
CA GLU A 174 14.96 4.67 -12.28
C GLU A 174 16.47 4.84 -12.08
N GLN A 175 16.92 5.13 -10.86
CA GLN A 175 18.34 5.15 -10.54
C GLN A 175 18.97 3.75 -10.70
N ASN A 176 18.26 2.71 -10.23
CA ASN A 176 18.70 1.33 -10.37
C ASN A 176 18.74 0.89 -11.85
N TYR A 177 17.81 1.35 -12.68
CA TYR A 177 17.75 1.02 -14.11
C TYR A 177 19.03 1.39 -14.85
N ALA A 178 19.66 2.49 -14.51
CA ALA A 178 20.91 2.93 -15.12
C ALA A 178 22.05 1.90 -14.97
N ALA A 179 22.02 1.11 -13.89
CA ALA A 179 23.00 0.05 -13.63
C ALA A 179 22.53 -1.34 -14.05
N ALA A 180 21.25 -1.66 -13.81
CA ALA A 180 20.68 -2.99 -13.98
C ALA A 180 20.18 -3.26 -15.41
N GLY A 181 19.78 -2.23 -16.16
CA GLY A 181 19.25 -2.36 -17.52
C GLY A 181 17.81 -2.86 -17.60
N TYR A 182 17.12 -3.02 -16.47
CA TYR A 182 15.70 -3.36 -16.38
C TYR A 182 15.04 -2.58 -15.25
N ARG A 183 13.73 -2.40 -15.33
CA ARG A 183 12.91 -1.74 -14.32
C ARG A 183 12.11 -2.77 -13.54
N ILE A 184 12.06 -2.60 -12.23
CA ILE A 184 11.23 -3.42 -11.31
C ILE A 184 9.79 -2.93 -11.31
N ILE A 185 9.60 -1.61 -11.26
CA ILE A 185 8.30 -0.97 -11.11
C ILE A 185 7.81 -0.45 -12.47
N LYS A 186 6.59 -0.81 -12.83
CA LYS A 186 5.94 -0.39 -14.07
C LYS A 186 5.05 0.83 -13.94
N ALA A 187 4.35 0.96 -12.81
CA ALA A 187 3.38 2.02 -12.57
C ALA A 187 3.31 2.37 -11.08
N GLY A 188 2.79 3.54 -10.77
CA GLY A 188 2.55 3.98 -9.39
C GLY A 188 1.25 4.73 -9.21
N LEU A 189 0.73 4.70 -7.98
CA LEU A 189 -0.40 5.50 -7.54
C LEU A 189 -0.07 6.12 -6.18
N SER A 190 0.06 7.44 -6.14
CA SER A 190 0.27 8.23 -4.93
C SER A 190 -1.05 8.88 -4.52
N MET A 191 -1.49 8.64 -3.30
CA MET A 191 -2.75 9.16 -2.77
C MET A 191 -2.48 10.05 -1.56
N GLY A 192 -2.97 11.30 -1.60
CA GLY A 192 -2.81 12.24 -0.48
C GLY A 192 -1.35 12.51 -0.12
N ALA A 193 -0.50 12.68 -1.11
CA ALA A 193 0.91 13.03 -0.97
C ALA A 193 1.35 14.02 -2.04
N ASP A 194 2.34 14.83 -1.71
CA ASP A 194 3.00 15.74 -2.63
C ASP A 194 4.42 15.25 -2.98
N TYR A 195 5.26 16.11 -3.54
CA TYR A 195 6.64 15.77 -3.89
C TYR A 195 7.66 16.13 -2.80
N SER A 196 7.24 16.50 -1.60
CA SER A 196 8.15 16.94 -0.53
C SER A 196 9.19 15.88 -0.10
N TRP A 197 8.99 14.59 -0.49
CA TRP A 197 9.98 13.54 -0.30
C TRP A 197 11.34 13.87 -0.93
N THR A 198 11.36 14.68 -1.97
CA THR A 198 12.60 15.11 -2.64
C THR A 198 13.52 15.87 -1.70
N SER A 199 12.95 16.67 -0.78
CA SER A 199 13.71 17.42 0.22
C SER A 199 14.45 16.51 1.20
N TYR A 200 13.92 15.33 1.51
CA TYR A 200 14.56 14.34 2.39
C TYR A 200 15.83 13.76 1.76
N LEU A 201 15.87 13.73 0.43
CA LEU A 201 17.04 13.27 -0.32
C LEU A 201 17.96 14.42 -0.72
N GLY A 202 17.62 15.67 -0.39
CA GLY A 202 18.37 16.85 -0.85
C GLY A 202 18.31 17.04 -2.38
N LEU A 203 17.22 16.61 -3.01
CA LEU A 203 17.02 16.65 -4.45
C LEU A 203 16.24 17.88 -4.86
N ASP A 204 16.49 18.36 -6.07
CA ASP A 204 15.61 19.26 -6.78
C ASP A 204 14.34 18.50 -7.20
N GLU A 205 13.17 19.04 -6.85
CA GLU A 205 11.88 18.40 -7.08
C GLU A 205 11.61 18.17 -8.57
N GLU A 206 11.86 19.17 -9.42
CA GLU A 206 11.64 19.10 -10.85
C GLU A 206 12.53 18.05 -11.49
N ALA A 207 13.82 18.04 -11.13
CA ALA A 207 14.77 17.07 -11.62
C ALA A 207 14.41 15.65 -11.18
N ALA A 208 13.95 15.46 -9.94
CA ALA A 208 13.57 14.14 -9.43
C ALA A 208 12.32 13.59 -10.13
N VAL A 209 11.28 14.40 -10.29
CA VAL A 209 10.05 13.99 -11.01
C VAL A 209 10.32 13.76 -12.49
N ALA A 210 11.24 14.52 -13.10
CA ALA A 210 11.65 14.32 -14.49
C ALA A 210 12.24 12.92 -14.75
N THR A 211 12.74 12.23 -13.72
CA THR A 211 13.35 10.89 -13.85
C THR A 211 12.34 9.75 -13.85
N PHE A 212 11.05 9.99 -13.73
CA PHE A 212 10.06 8.88 -13.65
C PHE A 212 9.99 7.98 -14.90
N GLY A 213 10.82 8.20 -15.88
CA GLY A 213 11.09 7.22 -16.94
C GLY A 213 9.94 7.01 -17.94
N GLY A 214 8.97 7.90 -18.01
CA GLY A 214 7.78 7.76 -18.88
C GLY A 214 6.79 6.71 -18.40
N ARG A 215 6.86 6.28 -17.14
CA ARG A 215 5.90 5.36 -16.51
C ARG A 215 4.59 6.08 -16.24
N THR A 216 3.52 5.28 -16.12
CA THR A 216 2.23 5.80 -15.69
C THR A 216 2.27 5.99 -14.18
N ILE A 217 2.10 7.22 -13.73
CA ILE A 217 1.99 7.58 -12.32
C ILE A 217 0.68 8.31 -12.14
N GLY A 218 -0.20 7.75 -11.30
CA GLY A 218 -1.44 8.39 -10.87
C GLY A 218 -1.19 9.15 -9.56
N LYS A 219 -1.81 10.34 -9.45
CA LYS A 219 -1.88 11.08 -8.18
C LYS A 219 -3.33 11.40 -7.86
N ILE A 220 -3.72 11.16 -6.62
CA ILE A 220 -5.06 11.48 -6.10
C ILE A 220 -4.87 12.31 -4.83
N CYS A 221 -5.40 13.53 -4.83
CA CYS A 221 -5.41 14.40 -3.66
C CYS A 221 -6.84 14.90 -3.43
N GLY A 222 -7.20 15.08 -2.16
CA GLY A 222 -8.45 15.75 -1.80
C GLY A 222 -8.40 17.21 -2.20
N GLN A 223 -9.47 17.75 -2.77
CA GLN A 223 -9.57 19.16 -3.16
C GLN A 223 -9.39 20.11 -1.97
N TYR A 224 -9.78 19.67 -0.79
CA TYR A 224 -9.73 20.45 0.47
C TYR A 224 -8.79 19.77 1.48
N ASP A 225 -7.72 19.16 1.03
CA ASP A 225 -6.73 18.55 1.89
C ASP A 225 -5.90 19.63 2.60
N GLU A 226 -6.24 19.91 3.86
CA GLU A 226 -5.60 20.97 4.66
C GLU A 226 -4.11 20.72 4.94
N PHE A 227 -3.66 19.48 4.78
CA PHE A 227 -2.26 19.14 4.97
C PHE A 227 -1.38 19.68 3.82
N PHE A 228 -1.92 19.66 2.60
CA PHE A 228 -1.22 20.10 1.40
C PHE A 228 -1.64 21.48 0.90
N PHE A 229 -2.74 22.03 1.41
CA PHE A 229 -3.29 23.32 1.02
C PHE A 229 -3.48 24.21 2.24
N ALA A 230 -3.08 25.49 2.13
CA ALA A 230 -3.34 26.45 3.18
C ALA A 230 -4.86 26.70 3.32
N ALA A 231 -5.36 26.76 4.56
CA ALA A 231 -6.79 26.86 4.88
C ALA A 231 -7.51 28.09 4.28
N ASP A 232 -6.78 29.14 3.96
CA ASP A 232 -7.29 30.44 3.51
C ASP A 232 -7.18 30.63 2.00
N GLU A 233 -6.58 29.71 1.28
CA GLU A 233 -6.46 29.78 -0.17
C GLU A 233 -7.31 28.68 -0.82
N PRO A 234 -8.00 28.97 -1.94
CA PRO A 234 -8.57 27.89 -2.73
C PRO A 234 -7.45 26.89 -3.07
N PRO A 235 -7.73 25.59 -3.28
CA PRO A 235 -6.76 24.48 -3.33
C PRO A 235 -5.75 24.59 -4.49
N THR A 236 -5.09 25.73 -4.58
CA THR A 236 -4.16 26.06 -5.63
C THR A 236 -2.73 26.25 -5.11
N LYS A 237 -2.53 26.37 -3.78
CA LYS A 237 -1.18 26.61 -3.26
C LYS A 237 -1.07 26.23 -1.79
N SER A 238 -0.44 25.13 -1.53
CA SER A 238 0.53 25.11 -0.43
C SER A 238 1.86 25.59 -1.01
N GLY A 239 2.79 26.11 -0.42
CA GLY A 239 4.08 26.47 -1.02
C GLY A 239 4.72 25.39 -1.91
N THR A 240 4.02 24.32 -2.23
CA THR A 240 4.33 23.24 -3.16
C THR A 240 3.67 23.52 -4.50
N VAL A 241 4.37 23.24 -5.58
CA VAL A 241 3.83 23.32 -6.94
C VAL A 241 2.58 22.45 -7.03
N TYR A 242 1.50 23.02 -7.53
CA TYR A 242 0.27 22.27 -7.75
C TYR A 242 0.54 21.11 -8.68
N HIS A 243 0.19 19.90 -8.28
CA HIS A 243 0.54 18.67 -9.00
C HIS A 243 0.19 18.72 -10.49
N LYS A 244 -0.94 19.33 -10.83
CA LYS A 244 -1.41 19.46 -12.19
C LYS A 244 -0.46 20.27 -13.06
N ASP A 245 -0.04 21.43 -12.60
CA ASP A 245 0.83 22.32 -13.35
C ASP A 245 2.23 21.75 -13.46
N TYR A 246 2.68 21.09 -12.39
CA TYR A 246 3.97 20.44 -12.34
C TYR A 246 4.05 19.25 -13.29
N VAL A 247 3.02 18.42 -13.29
CA VAL A 247 2.89 17.27 -14.19
C VAL A 247 2.78 17.69 -15.64
N ALA A 248 2.03 18.76 -15.94
CA ALA A 248 1.87 19.28 -17.30
C ALA A 248 3.16 19.89 -17.85
N THR A 249 4.00 20.47 -16.99
CA THR A 249 5.27 21.10 -17.38
C THR A 249 6.44 20.13 -17.47
N THR A 250 6.39 19.01 -16.74
CA THR A 250 7.46 18.00 -16.75
C THR A 250 7.33 17.07 -17.95
N ALA A 251 7.68 17.58 -19.07
CA ALA A 251 8.09 16.91 -20.32
C ALA A 251 7.43 15.54 -20.61
N GLY A 252 6.26 15.55 -21.21
CA GLY A 252 5.74 14.41 -22.00
C GLY A 252 5.52 13.11 -21.22
N LYS A 253 5.45 13.16 -19.89
CA LYS A 253 5.14 12.00 -19.05
C LYS A 253 3.66 11.87 -18.85
N THR A 254 3.14 10.66 -18.99
CA THR A 254 1.73 10.37 -18.78
C THR A 254 1.48 10.27 -17.28
N LEU A 255 1.13 11.39 -16.67
CA LEU A 255 0.60 11.41 -15.32
C LEU A 255 -0.92 11.44 -15.43
N LEU A 256 -1.58 10.45 -14.85
CA LEU A 256 -3.04 10.44 -14.71
C LEU A 256 -3.42 11.29 -13.51
N GLU A 257 -3.87 12.49 -13.80
CA GLU A 257 -4.55 13.31 -12.83
C GLU A 257 -6.04 12.96 -12.86
N GLN A 258 -6.54 12.42 -11.78
CA GLN A 258 -7.99 12.31 -11.59
C GLN A 258 -8.41 13.38 -10.59
N GLU A 259 -9.06 14.42 -11.08
CA GLU A 259 -9.89 15.22 -10.21
C GLU A 259 -11.04 14.32 -9.74
N ALA A 260 -11.18 14.15 -8.42
CA ALA A 260 -12.37 13.51 -7.88
C ALA A 260 -13.58 14.32 -8.38
N PRO A 261 -14.60 13.68 -8.98
CA PRO A 261 -15.79 14.40 -9.37
C PRO A 261 -16.34 15.11 -8.14
N GLN A 262 -16.59 16.40 -8.26
CA GLN A 262 -17.29 17.14 -7.21
C GLN A 262 -18.61 16.40 -6.97
N ALA A 263 -18.83 15.95 -5.75
CA ALA A 263 -20.15 15.51 -5.35
C ALA A 263 -21.05 16.76 -5.33
N ASP A 264 -21.98 16.82 -6.24
CA ASP A 264 -23.07 17.82 -6.28
C ASP A 264 -23.93 17.73 -5.00
#